data_c210914eb7eac4cd7c3bf94b4ac0983d
#
_entry.id   c210914eb7eac4cd7c3bf94b4ac0983d
#
_cell.length_a   1.000
_cell.length_b   1.000
_cell.length_c   1.000
_cell.angle_alpha   90.00
_cell.angle_beta   90.00
_cell.angle_gamma   90.00
#
_symmetry.space_group_name_H-M   'P 1'
#
loop_
_entity.id
_entity.type
_entity.pdbx_description
1 polymer ?
#
loop_
_entity_poly.entity_id
_entity_poly.type
_entity_poly.pdbx_seq_one_letter_code
_entity_poly.pdbx_strand_id
1 'polypeptide(L)'
;LAFVKGVYTALRNESKLTIAHVIDTRALQSVSTFDAEVYEELQVDAESLMKEYEKRARDAGVADIHIVIEMGNPKTLLARTIPDAENVDLILVGATGLNAFERLLVGSSSEYILRHAKVDLLVVREQEKTL
;
A
#
# COMPACT_ATOMS: atom_id res chain seq x y z
N LEU A 1 -7.06 7.06 -1.21
CA LEU A 1 -7.91 7.30 -0.04
C LEU A 1 -7.25 6.83 1.24
N ALA A 2 -6.75 5.60 1.24
CA ALA A 2 -5.99 5.13 2.39
C ALA A 2 -4.76 6.01 2.62
N PHE A 3 -4.15 6.47 1.55
CA PHE A 3 -3.00 7.36 1.64
C PHE A 3 -3.33 8.64 2.39
N VAL A 4 -4.42 9.30 2.03
CA VAL A 4 -4.83 10.56 2.69
C VAL A 4 -5.08 10.33 4.18
N LYS A 5 -5.78 9.24 4.50
CA LYS A 5 -6.05 8.90 5.90
C LYS A 5 -4.75 8.61 6.65
N GLY A 6 -3.83 7.94 5.98
CA GLY A 6 -2.51 7.65 6.56
C GLY A 6 -1.73 8.91 6.87
N VAL A 7 -1.75 9.87 5.96
CA VAL A 7 -1.07 11.15 6.17
C VAL A 7 -1.65 11.87 7.39
N TYR A 8 -2.98 11.97 7.48
CA TYR A 8 -3.60 12.64 8.62
C TYR A 8 -3.32 11.91 9.93
N THR A 9 -3.34 10.58 9.89
CA THR A 9 -3.04 9.78 11.08
C THR A 9 -1.61 9.99 11.54
N ALA A 10 -0.66 9.99 10.61
CA ALA A 10 0.75 10.22 10.93
C ALA A 10 0.97 11.62 11.50
N LEU A 11 0.29 12.62 10.94
CA LEU A 11 0.41 13.99 11.43
C LEU A 11 -0.12 14.13 12.85
N ARG A 12 -1.28 13.54 13.12
CA ARG A 12 -1.88 13.63 14.47
C ARG A 12 -1.04 12.97 15.54
N ASN A 13 -0.35 11.89 15.19
CA ASN A 13 0.40 11.10 16.14
C ASN A 13 1.90 11.35 16.09
N GLU A 14 2.34 12.25 15.21
CA GLU A 14 3.75 12.53 14.99
C GLU A 14 4.54 11.24 14.76
N SER A 15 3.98 10.35 13.95
CA SER A 15 4.53 9.02 13.74
C SER A 15 5.20 8.88 12.37
N LYS A 16 5.95 7.82 12.22
CA LYS A 16 6.51 7.43 10.94
C LYS A 16 5.40 6.97 10.02
N LEU A 17 5.45 7.39 8.77
CA LEU A 17 4.54 6.91 7.74
C LEU A 17 5.33 6.01 6.78
N THR A 18 4.94 4.75 6.72
CA THR A 18 5.49 3.81 5.75
C THR A 18 4.49 3.65 4.63
N ILE A 19 4.90 3.96 3.42
CA ILE A 19 4.05 3.83 2.23
C ILE A 19 4.58 2.63 1.46
N ALA A 20 3.76 1.59 1.35
CA ALA A 20 4.18 0.32 0.75
C ALA A 20 3.41 0.04 -0.52
N HIS A 21 4.13 -0.43 -1.51
CA HIS A 21 3.55 -0.88 -2.77
C HIS A 21 4.15 -2.24 -3.12
N VAL A 22 3.29 -3.19 -3.43
CA VAL A 22 3.72 -4.51 -3.84
C VAL A 22 3.38 -4.71 -5.31
N ILE A 23 4.40 -5.02 -6.10
CA ILE A 23 4.22 -5.39 -7.50
C ILE A 23 3.81 -6.87 -7.50
N ASP A 24 2.57 -7.13 -7.90
CA ASP A 24 2.02 -8.48 -7.86
C ASP A 24 2.57 -9.32 -9.01
N THR A 25 3.50 -10.19 -8.69
CA THR A 25 4.15 -11.03 -9.71
C THR A 25 3.23 -12.13 -10.24
N ARG A 26 2.12 -12.41 -9.57
CA ARG A 26 1.18 -13.42 -10.05
C ARG A 26 0.54 -12.99 -11.36
N ALA A 27 0.36 -11.69 -11.56
CA ALA A 27 -0.17 -11.16 -12.81
C ALA A 27 0.75 -11.44 -14.00
N LEU A 28 2.04 -11.65 -13.74
CA LEU A 28 3.03 -11.88 -14.78
C LEU A 28 3.20 -13.37 -15.10
N GLN A 29 2.65 -14.25 -14.30
CA GLN A 29 2.76 -15.70 -14.51
C GLN A 29 1.99 -16.18 -15.73
N SER A 30 1.04 -15.40 -16.19
CA SER A 30 0.29 -15.72 -17.40
C SER A 30 1.02 -15.33 -18.68
N VAL A 31 2.12 -14.62 -18.57
CA VAL A 31 2.95 -14.25 -19.71
C VAL A 31 3.80 -15.45 -20.08
N SER A 32 3.72 -15.86 -21.34
CA SER A 32 4.37 -17.10 -21.79
C SER A 32 5.89 -17.04 -21.83
N THR A 33 6.45 -15.83 -21.86
CA THR A 33 7.89 -15.64 -21.84
C THR A 33 8.26 -14.62 -20.79
N PHE A 34 9.33 -14.90 -20.07
CA PHE A 34 9.89 -13.95 -19.14
C PHE A 34 10.48 -12.78 -19.95
N ASP A 35 10.07 -11.58 -19.59
CA ASP A 35 10.59 -10.37 -20.22
C ASP A 35 11.12 -9.44 -19.14
N ALA A 36 12.43 -9.30 -19.10
CA ALA A 36 13.10 -8.45 -18.13
C ALA A 36 12.70 -6.98 -18.27
N GLU A 37 12.37 -6.54 -19.48
CA GLU A 37 11.93 -5.17 -19.72
C GLU A 37 10.59 -4.89 -19.06
N VAL A 38 9.70 -5.86 -19.01
CA VAL A 38 8.41 -5.70 -18.35
C VAL A 38 8.60 -5.51 -16.85
N TYR A 39 9.47 -6.29 -16.24
CA TYR A 39 9.79 -6.14 -14.83
C TYR A 39 10.41 -4.79 -14.54
N GLU A 40 11.33 -4.36 -15.40
CA GLU A 40 11.99 -3.08 -15.24
C GLU A 40 10.98 -1.92 -15.35
N GLU A 41 10.06 -1.98 -16.30
CA GLU A 41 9.02 -0.96 -16.44
C GLU A 41 8.14 -0.89 -15.22
N LEU A 42 7.73 -2.04 -14.68
CA LEU A 42 6.90 -2.09 -13.49
C LEU A 42 7.63 -1.48 -12.29
N GLN A 43 8.91 -1.76 -12.18
CA GLN A 43 9.73 -1.21 -11.10
C GLN A 43 9.85 0.31 -11.24
N VAL A 44 10.12 0.81 -12.42
CA VAL A 44 10.25 2.24 -12.68
C VAL A 44 8.93 2.95 -12.40
N ASP A 45 7.82 2.38 -12.86
CA ASP A 45 6.50 2.96 -12.63
C ASP A 45 6.17 3.00 -11.14
N ALA A 46 6.50 1.95 -10.42
CA ALA A 46 6.27 1.90 -8.98
C ALA A 46 7.10 2.95 -8.25
N GLU A 47 8.36 3.10 -8.63
CA GLU A 47 9.24 4.11 -8.03
C GLU A 47 8.71 5.52 -8.26
N SER A 48 8.24 5.80 -9.48
CA SER A 48 7.68 7.11 -9.81
C SER A 48 6.43 7.40 -9.00
N LEU A 49 5.56 6.41 -8.88
CA LEU A 49 4.32 6.54 -8.10
C LEU A 49 4.64 6.80 -6.63
N MET A 50 5.58 6.05 -6.08
CA MET A 50 5.92 6.18 -4.66
C MET A 50 6.62 7.50 -4.37
N LYS A 51 7.44 8.01 -5.28
CA LYS A 51 8.05 9.32 -5.13
C LYS A 51 7.01 10.42 -5.09
N GLU A 52 5.96 10.29 -5.87
CA GLU A 52 4.87 11.26 -5.86
C GLU A 52 4.13 11.22 -4.52
N TYR A 53 3.84 10.04 -4.01
CA TYR A 53 3.23 9.92 -2.69
C TYR A 53 4.13 10.47 -1.59
N GLU A 54 5.41 10.19 -1.65
CA GLU A 54 6.36 10.71 -0.68
C GLU A 54 6.36 12.23 -0.67
N LYS A 55 6.39 12.84 -1.85
CA LYS A 55 6.36 14.28 -1.98
C LYS A 55 5.08 14.87 -1.39
N ARG A 56 3.93 14.26 -1.70
CA ARG A 56 2.65 14.74 -1.18
C ARG A 56 2.59 14.65 0.34
N ALA A 57 3.10 13.57 0.92
CA ALA A 57 3.13 13.40 2.36
C ALA A 57 4.07 14.41 3.01
N ARG A 58 5.22 14.63 2.41
CA ARG A 58 6.19 15.59 2.92
C ARG A 58 5.66 17.02 2.84
N ASP A 59 5.04 17.36 1.73
CA ASP A 59 4.42 18.68 1.56
C ASP A 59 3.29 18.90 2.56
N ALA A 60 2.60 17.85 2.97
CA ALA A 60 1.55 17.93 3.98
C ALA A 60 2.10 18.03 5.40
N GLY A 61 3.39 17.80 5.61
CA GLY A 61 4.02 18.01 6.90
C GLY A 61 4.52 16.76 7.62
N VAL A 62 4.42 15.59 6.99
CA VAL A 62 4.94 14.36 7.60
C VAL A 62 6.47 14.38 7.55
N ALA A 63 7.09 14.26 8.71
CA ALA A 63 8.55 14.39 8.80
C ALA A 63 9.29 13.08 8.53
N ASP A 64 8.73 11.96 8.95
CA ASP A 64 9.39 10.65 8.83
C ASP A 64 8.60 9.77 7.87
N ILE A 65 9.11 9.61 6.67
CA ILE A 65 8.45 8.87 5.61
C ILE A 65 9.39 7.80 5.07
N HIS A 66 8.89 6.56 5.03
CA HIS A 66 9.61 5.44 4.45
C HIS A 66 8.83 4.89 3.27
N ILE A 67 9.51 4.65 2.17
CA ILE A 67 8.92 4.06 0.97
C ILE A 67 9.41 2.64 0.85
N VAL A 68 8.47 1.71 0.65
CA VAL A 68 8.78 0.29 0.47
C VAL A 68 8.16 -0.19 -0.82
N ILE A 69 8.97 -0.76 -1.70
CA ILE A 69 8.50 -1.38 -2.94
C ILE A 69 9.02 -2.80 -2.95
N GLU A 70 8.12 -3.75 -3.02
CA GLU A 70 8.46 -5.16 -3.04
C GLU A 70 7.76 -5.86 -4.19
N MET A 71 8.33 -6.95 -4.65
CA MET A 71 7.72 -7.81 -5.65
C MET A 71 7.30 -9.11 -4.98
N GLY A 72 6.12 -9.61 -5.32
CA GLY A 72 5.67 -10.88 -4.79
C GLY A 72 4.19 -10.94 -4.60
N ASN A 73 3.78 -11.72 -3.63
CA ASN A 73 2.37 -11.85 -3.27
C ASN A 73 1.98 -10.74 -2.32
N PRO A 74 1.10 -9.81 -2.75
CA PRO A 74 0.75 -8.68 -1.90
C PRO A 74 0.09 -9.07 -0.59
N LYS A 75 -0.62 -10.19 -0.55
CA LYS A 75 -1.30 -10.62 0.67
C LYS A 75 -0.33 -10.87 1.81
N THR A 76 0.64 -11.72 1.59
CA THR A 76 1.63 -12.05 2.62
C THR A 76 2.57 -10.89 2.93
N LEU A 77 3.00 -10.20 1.89
CA LEU A 77 3.92 -9.07 2.08
C LEU A 77 3.28 -7.94 2.88
N LEU A 78 2.03 -7.61 2.57
CA LEU A 78 1.35 -6.51 3.25
C LEU A 78 0.84 -6.89 4.64
N ALA A 79 0.48 -8.17 4.83
CA ALA A 79 -0.04 -8.60 6.12
C ALA A 79 1.05 -8.80 7.17
N ARG A 80 2.21 -9.28 6.76
CA ARG A 80 3.24 -9.70 7.71
C ARG A 80 4.64 -9.21 7.41
N THR A 81 5.15 -9.46 6.21
CA THR A 81 6.56 -9.25 5.91
C THR A 81 6.98 -7.79 6.06
N ILE A 82 6.26 -6.89 5.41
CA ILE A 82 6.57 -5.47 5.46
C ILE A 82 6.28 -4.88 6.84
N PRO A 83 5.12 -5.14 7.47
CA PRO A 83 4.88 -4.64 8.82
C PRO A 83 5.92 -5.08 9.84
N ASP A 84 6.38 -6.32 9.76
CA ASP A 84 7.42 -6.80 10.67
C ASP A 84 8.74 -6.10 10.43
N ALA A 85 9.15 -5.96 9.17
CA ALA A 85 10.42 -5.33 8.81
C ALA A 85 10.46 -3.85 9.16
N GLU A 86 9.32 -3.17 9.05
CA GLU A 86 9.21 -1.74 9.29
C GLU A 86 8.73 -1.37 10.69
N ASN A 87 8.51 -2.36 11.53
CA ASN A 87 7.99 -2.16 12.89
C ASN A 87 6.69 -1.36 12.92
N VAL A 88 5.79 -1.71 12.03
CA VAL A 88 4.50 -1.04 11.88
C VAL A 88 3.55 -1.52 12.98
N ASP A 89 2.82 -0.62 13.58
CA ASP A 89 1.82 -0.96 14.59
C ASP A 89 0.37 -0.68 14.15
N LEU A 90 0.21 -0.06 12.98
CA LEU A 90 -1.11 0.16 12.39
C LEU A 90 -0.99 0.09 10.88
N ILE A 91 -1.84 -0.72 10.26
CA ILE A 91 -1.91 -0.83 8.81
C ILE A 91 -3.17 -0.13 8.34
N LEU A 92 -3.06 0.69 7.30
CA LEU A 92 -4.21 1.31 6.65
C LEU A 92 -4.30 0.76 5.22
N VAL A 93 -5.48 0.26 4.87
CA VAL A 93 -5.73 -0.25 3.51
C VAL A 93 -7.05 0.30 3.01
N GLY A 94 -7.17 0.39 1.69
CA GLY A 94 -8.46 0.71 1.09
C GLY A 94 -9.41 -0.48 1.16
N ALA A 95 -10.68 -0.22 1.34
CA ALA A 95 -11.68 -1.28 1.43
C ALA A 95 -11.84 -2.01 0.11
N THR A 96 -11.76 -1.27 -1.00
CA THR A 96 -11.87 -1.83 -2.34
C THR A 96 -10.69 -1.37 -3.17
N GLY A 97 -10.26 -2.19 -4.08
CA GLY A 97 -9.25 -1.80 -5.03
C GLY A 97 -9.88 -0.96 -6.14
N LEU A 98 -9.51 -1.28 -7.38
CA LEU A 98 -10.03 -0.55 -8.53
C LEU A 98 -11.48 -0.86 -8.87
N ASN A 99 -12.03 -1.93 -8.32
CA ASN A 99 -13.38 -2.38 -8.61
C ASN A 99 -14.37 -1.85 -7.59
N ALA A 100 -14.68 -0.59 -7.71
CA ALA A 100 -15.55 0.10 -6.76
C ALA A 100 -17.00 -0.35 -6.80
N PHE A 101 -17.41 -1.10 -7.81
CA PHE A 101 -18.78 -1.58 -7.82
C PHE A 101 -19.06 -2.65 -6.80
N GLU A 102 -18.05 -3.30 -6.31
CA GLU A 102 -18.21 -4.33 -5.28
C GLU A 102 -18.07 -3.72 -3.91
N ARG A 103 -18.63 -2.57 -3.75
CA ARG A 103 -18.50 -1.75 -2.56
C ARG A 103 -19.05 -2.39 -1.29
N LEU A 104 -19.82 -3.45 -1.44
CA LEU A 104 -20.31 -4.20 -0.28
C LEU A 104 -19.31 -5.23 0.21
N LEU A 105 -18.27 -5.48 -0.59
CA LEU A 105 -17.26 -6.46 -0.27
C LEU A 105 -15.92 -5.78 -0.05
N VAL A 106 -15.18 -6.28 0.89
CA VAL A 106 -13.80 -5.87 1.09
C VAL A 106 -12.96 -6.59 0.05
N GLY A 107 -11.99 -5.92 -0.57
CA GLY A 107 -11.10 -6.53 -1.54
C GLY A 107 -10.35 -7.71 -0.96
N SER A 108 -9.94 -8.66 -1.82
CA SER A 108 -9.32 -9.90 -1.36
C SER A 108 -8.04 -9.68 -0.57
N SER A 109 -7.23 -8.70 -0.96
CA SER A 109 -6.01 -8.39 -0.22
C SER A 109 -6.31 -7.79 1.14
N SER A 110 -7.27 -6.88 1.22
CA SER A 110 -7.69 -6.28 2.48
C SER A 110 -8.27 -7.32 3.42
N GLU A 111 -9.06 -8.24 2.89
CA GLU A 111 -9.61 -9.34 3.69
C GLU A 111 -8.53 -10.24 4.23
N TYR A 112 -7.55 -10.59 3.42
CA TYR A 112 -6.43 -11.41 3.85
C TYR A 112 -5.66 -10.71 4.97
N ILE A 113 -5.38 -9.43 4.81
CA ILE A 113 -4.67 -8.65 5.81
C ILE A 113 -5.46 -8.62 7.12
N LEU A 114 -6.76 -8.40 7.02
CA LEU A 114 -7.63 -8.40 8.19
C LEU A 114 -7.52 -9.69 8.99
N ARG A 115 -7.45 -10.82 8.31
CA ARG A 115 -7.40 -12.12 8.97
C ARG A 115 -6.03 -12.48 9.52
N HIS A 116 -4.96 -11.99 8.90
CA HIS A 116 -3.62 -12.50 9.16
C HIS A 116 -2.65 -11.49 9.75
N ALA A 117 -2.98 -10.21 9.74
CA ALA A 117 -2.10 -9.21 10.31
C ALA A 117 -2.01 -9.37 11.84
N LYS A 118 -0.84 -9.10 12.37
CA LYS A 118 -0.63 -9.16 13.82
C LYS A 118 -0.81 -7.80 14.49
N VAL A 119 -1.01 -6.76 13.70
CA VAL A 119 -1.16 -5.40 14.19
C VAL A 119 -2.55 -4.89 13.85
N ASP A 120 -2.91 -3.76 14.43
CA ASP A 120 -4.21 -3.15 14.18
C ASP A 120 -4.35 -2.76 12.71
N LEU A 121 -5.57 -2.87 12.22
CA LEU A 121 -5.89 -2.59 10.83
C LEU A 121 -7.04 -1.59 10.74
N LEU A 122 -6.84 -0.56 9.95
CA LEU A 122 -7.91 0.38 9.62
C LEU A 122 -8.24 0.21 8.14
N VAL A 123 -9.48 -0.17 7.88
CA VAL A 123 -9.97 -0.29 6.50
C VAL A 123 -10.64 1.01 6.12
N VAL A 124 -10.08 1.70 5.15
CA VAL A 124 -10.55 3.01 4.74
C VAL A 124 -11.52 2.85 3.59
N ARG A 125 -12.75 3.26 3.82
CA ARG A 125 -13.76 3.26 2.77
C ARG A 125 -13.63 4.53 1.96
N GLU A 126 -14.18 4.49 0.77
CA GLU A 126 -14.13 5.63 -0.10
C GLU A 126 -14.74 6.86 0.56
N GLN A 127 -13.96 7.89 0.66
CA GLN A 127 -14.35 9.17 1.20
C GLN A 127 -13.86 10.25 0.26
N GLU A 128 -14.49 11.37 0.28
CA GLU A 128 -14.20 12.42 -0.69
C GLU A 128 -13.13 13.39 -0.25
N LYS A 129 -12.45 13.11 0.82
CA LYS A 129 -11.47 14.03 1.35
C LYS A 129 -10.16 13.97 0.58
N THR A 130 -9.64 15.13 0.29
CA THR A 130 -8.34 15.27 -0.34
C THR A 130 -7.42 16.07 0.56
N LEU A 131 -6.16 15.98 0.27
CA LEU A 131 -5.17 16.78 0.98
C LEU A 131 -5.20 18.22 0.48
#